data_15d7aca67c33bddf4cf73af9bdf9c41b
#
_entry.id   15d7aca67c33bddf4cf73af9bdf9c41b
#
_cell.length_a   1.000
_cell.length_b   1.000
_cell.length_c   1.000
_cell.angle_alpha   90.00
_cell.angle_beta   90.00
_cell.angle_gamma   90.00
#
_symmetry.space_group_name_H-M   'P 1'
#
loop_
_entity.id
_entity.type
_entity.pdbx_description
1 polymer ?
#
loop_
_entity_poly.entity_id
_entity_poly.type
_entity_poly.pdbx_seq_one_letter_code
_entity_poly.pdbx_strand_id
1 'polypeptide(L)'
;VPECRYPKQRGKNTIIKLMSRFRTFIRWAIKNKYMSHYPFVEYEMGTAIFGTPYYLTKDERNTLYKAKFPNNPALEVQRDIFIFQSFIGCRIGDLMKMTKTNIINGAIEYIPRKTKEGRPVTVRVPLSPTAKEIIAKYPDVPGNKLLPFISEQKYNKAIKKMIQLAGIDRVVTTINTITREEEKHPIWEVASSHMARRNLIGNLYREVQDPNLIAKIS
;
A
#
# COMPACT_ATOMS: atom_id res chain seq x y z
N VAL A 1 27.85 -15.22 24.14
CA VAL A 1 26.90 -15.25 23.02
C VAL A 1 27.15 -13.96 22.28
N PRO A 2 27.48 -13.99 20.95
CA PRO A 2 27.68 -12.76 20.21
C PRO A 2 26.40 -11.93 20.24
N GLU A 3 26.53 -10.64 20.57
CA GLU A 3 25.42 -9.69 20.56
C GLU A 3 24.69 -9.76 19.21
N CYS A 4 23.38 -9.96 19.26
CA CYS A 4 22.56 -10.06 18.07
C CYS A 4 22.66 -8.76 17.27
N ARG A 5 23.18 -8.81 16.05
CA ARG A 5 23.31 -7.65 15.13
C ARG A 5 21.99 -6.94 14.80
N TYR A 6 20.88 -7.47 15.27
CA TYR A 6 19.53 -6.92 15.03
C TYR A 6 18.82 -6.62 16.36
N PRO A 7 19.08 -5.46 16.98
CA PRO A 7 18.50 -5.11 18.28
C PRO A 7 16.98 -4.88 18.26
N LYS A 8 16.34 -4.87 17.09
CA LYS A 8 14.89 -4.66 17.00
C LYS A 8 14.13 -5.98 17.00
N GLN A 9 13.30 -6.14 18.03
CA GLN A 9 12.36 -7.26 18.12
C GLN A 9 11.47 -7.35 16.88
N ARG A 10 11.29 -8.56 16.35
CA ARG A 10 10.40 -8.81 15.20
C ARG A 10 8.95 -8.87 15.66
N GLY A 11 8.04 -8.29 14.88
CA GLY A 11 6.61 -8.42 15.13
C GLY A 11 6.14 -9.87 15.04
N LYS A 12 5.18 -10.24 15.89
CA LYS A 12 4.66 -11.62 16.00
C LYS A 12 4.18 -12.19 14.65
N ASN A 13 3.49 -11.40 13.82
CA ASN A 13 3.07 -11.86 12.49
C ASN A 13 4.25 -12.19 11.56
N THR A 14 5.39 -11.48 11.71
CA THR A 14 6.60 -11.78 10.95
C THR A 14 7.19 -13.11 11.37
N ILE A 15 7.23 -13.38 12.68
CA ILE A 15 7.71 -14.66 13.24
C ILE A 15 6.83 -15.80 12.75
N ILE A 16 5.50 -15.68 12.84
CA ILE A 16 4.54 -16.68 12.37
C ILE A 16 4.75 -16.97 10.88
N LYS A 17 4.96 -15.93 10.05
CA LYS A 17 5.21 -16.09 8.62
C LYS A 17 6.53 -16.81 8.33
N LEU A 18 7.59 -16.52 9.07
CA LEU A 18 8.89 -17.20 8.93
C LEU A 18 8.76 -18.67 9.32
N MET A 19 8.13 -18.96 10.46
CA MET A 19 7.88 -20.32 10.91
C MET A 19 7.00 -21.12 9.96
N SER A 20 5.97 -20.49 9.36
CA SER A 20 5.15 -21.11 8.32
C SER A 20 5.98 -21.51 7.09
N ARG A 21 6.89 -20.63 6.63
CA ARG A 21 7.78 -20.95 5.50
C ARG A 21 8.75 -22.08 5.85
N PHE A 22 9.32 -22.04 7.06
CA PHE A 22 10.20 -23.08 7.54
C PHE A 22 9.47 -24.42 7.63
N ARG A 23 8.25 -24.45 8.16
CA ARG A 23 7.42 -25.64 8.19
C ARG A 23 7.14 -26.20 6.78
N THR A 24 6.91 -25.33 5.80
CA THR A 24 6.72 -25.73 4.39
C THR A 24 7.99 -26.38 3.83
N PHE A 25 9.15 -25.83 4.14
CA PHE A 25 10.44 -26.38 3.76
C PHE A 25 10.68 -27.76 4.39
N ILE A 26 10.43 -27.93 5.69
CA ILE A 26 10.55 -29.23 6.36
C ILE A 26 9.63 -30.29 5.74
N ARG A 27 8.38 -29.95 5.44
CA ARG A 27 7.46 -30.85 4.75
C ARG A 27 7.97 -31.25 3.35
N TRP A 28 8.55 -30.32 2.63
CA TRP A 28 9.20 -30.60 1.36
C TRP A 28 10.40 -31.55 1.54
N ALA A 29 11.26 -31.32 2.53
CA ALA A 29 12.43 -32.18 2.81
C ALA A 29 12.00 -33.61 3.17
N ILE A 30 10.95 -33.79 3.96
CA ILE A 30 10.40 -35.11 4.30
C ILE A 30 9.83 -35.79 3.05
N LYS A 31 9.05 -35.07 2.24
CA LYS A 31 8.49 -35.59 0.99
C LYS A 31 9.57 -36.10 0.04
N ASN A 32 10.71 -35.44 0.00
CA ASN A 32 11.86 -35.80 -0.85
C ASN A 32 12.87 -36.73 -0.16
N LYS A 33 12.52 -37.30 1.02
CA LYS A 33 13.34 -38.26 1.78
C LYS A 33 14.70 -37.72 2.27
N TYR A 34 14.87 -36.40 2.37
CA TYR A 34 16.04 -35.77 2.99
C TYR A 34 15.98 -35.80 4.50
N MET A 35 14.80 -36.01 5.06
CA MET A 35 14.52 -35.98 6.49
C MET A 35 13.37 -36.94 6.80
N SER A 36 13.45 -37.67 7.93
CA SER A 36 12.38 -38.59 8.39
C SER A 36 11.55 -38.03 9.55
N HIS A 37 12.16 -37.17 10.36
CA HIS A 37 11.52 -36.59 11.55
C HIS A 37 10.82 -35.28 11.24
N TYR A 38 9.60 -35.07 11.80
CA TYR A 38 8.85 -33.83 11.67
C TYR A 38 8.90 -33.02 12.98
N PRO A 39 9.74 -31.96 13.08
CA PRO A 39 9.99 -31.25 14.35
C PRO A 39 8.83 -30.37 14.80
N PHE A 40 7.75 -30.23 14.02
CA PHE A 40 6.60 -29.39 14.36
C PHE A 40 5.41 -30.18 14.91
N VAL A 41 5.58 -31.43 15.36
CA VAL A 41 4.47 -32.25 15.87
C VAL A 41 3.80 -31.57 17.07
N GLU A 42 4.60 -31.07 18.00
CA GLU A 42 4.13 -30.43 19.24
C GLU A 42 4.14 -28.89 19.17
N TYR A 43 4.54 -28.32 18.02
CA TYR A 43 4.64 -26.88 17.88
C TYR A 43 3.36 -26.27 17.34
N GLU A 44 2.63 -25.57 18.20
CA GLU A 44 1.47 -24.79 17.82
C GLU A 44 1.88 -23.44 17.21
N MET A 45 1.55 -23.25 15.95
CA MET A 45 1.73 -21.95 15.29
C MET A 45 0.59 -21.02 15.65
N GLY A 46 0.94 -19.90 16.30
CA GLY A 46 -0.02 -18.85 16.56
C GLY A 46 -0.65 -18.29 15.26
N THR A 47 -1.81 -17.68 15.40
CA THR A 47 -2.52 -16.99 14.31
C THR A 47 -2.03 -15.57 14.10
N ALA A 48 -1.93 -15.14 12.84
CA ALA A 48 -1.64 -13.76 12.50
C ALA A 48 -2.86 -12.87 12.80
N ILE A 49 -2.62 -11.75 13.48
CA ILE A 49 -3.65 -10.77 13.81
C ILE A 49 -3.41 -9.51 12.98
N PHE A 50 -4.47 -9.03 12.33
CA PHE A 50 -4.45 -7.82 11.53
C PHE A 50 -5.47 -6.84 12.10
N GLY A 51 -5.06 -5.59 12.30
CA GLY A 51 -5.98 -4.52 12.70
C GLY A 51 -6.95 -4.14 11.58
N THR A 52 -7.97 -3.36 11.94
CA THR A 52 -8.91 -2.79 10.97
C THR A 52 -8.17 -1.88 9.98
N PRO A 53 -8.40 -2.03 8.67
CA PRO A 53 -7.79 -1.16 7.67
C PRO A 53 -8.29 0.29 7.84
N TYR A 54 -7.37 1.24 7.95
CA TYR A 54 -7.66 2.67 7.95
C TYR A 54 -7.38 3.27 6.57
N TYR A 55 -8.15 4.28 6.19
CA TYR A 55 -8.06 4.99 4.93
C TYR A 55 -8.67 6.41 5.08
N LEU A 56 -8.36 7.31 4.14
CA LEU A 56 -9.00 8.62 4.10
C LEU A 56 -10.42 8.49 3.53
N THR A 57 -11.38 9.14 4.19
CA THR A 57 -12.73 9.31 3.66
C THR A 57 -12.70 10.17 2.39
N LYS A 58 -13.81 10.24 1.66
CA LYS A 58 -13.93 11.13 0.49
C LYS A 58 -13.68 12.59 0.86
N ASP A 59 -14.22 13.02 2.00
CA ASP A 59 -14.09 14.41 2.45
C ASP A 59 -12.65 14.72 2.86
N GLU A 60 -12.02 13.83 3.63
CA GLU A 60 -10.59 13.96 3.99
C GLU A 60 -9.69 13.98 2.74
N ARG A 61 -9.96 13.10 1.76
CA ARG A 61 -9.23 13.11 0.48
C ARG A 61 -9.42 14.41 -0.28
N ASN A 62 -10.65 14.93 -0.33
CA ASN A 62 -10.95 16.20 -1.01
C ASN A 62 -10.31 17.40 -0.27
N THR A 63 -10.31 17.38 1.06
CA THR A 63 -9.60 18.37 1.90
C THR A 63 -8.11 18.35 1.58
N LEU A 64 -7.50 17.16 1.53
CA LEU A 64 -6.10 17.01 1.17
C LEU A 64 -5.81 17.52 -0.25
N TYR A 65 -6.66 17.21 -1.24
CA TYR A 65 -6.48 17.68 -2.61
C TYR A 65 -6.52 19.20 -2.74
N LYS A 66 -7.37 19.87 -1.96
CA LYS A 66 -7.50 21.32 -1.94
C LYS A 66 -6.42 22.03 -1.11
N ALA A 67 -5.73 21.29 -0.22
CA ALA A 67 -4.71 21.87 0.64
C ALA A 67 -3.56 22.46 -0.19
N LYS A 68 -3.08 23.66 0.23
CA LYS A 68 -1.96 24.37 -0.38
C LYS A 68 -0.76 24.31 0.56
N PHE A 69 0.41 24.15 -0.03
CA PHE A 69 1.68 24.12 0.71
C PHE A 69 2.65 25.15 0.13
N PRO A 70 2.37 26.47 0.26
CA PRO A 70 3.10 27.53 -0.44
C PRO A 70 4.60 27.54 -0.11
N ASN A 71 4.96 27.12 1.10
CA ASN A 71 6.37 27.02 1.53
C ASN A 71 7.03 25.70 1.09
N ASN A 72 6.31 24.81 0.41
CA ASN A 72 6.85 23.54 -0.05
C ASN A 72 6.13 23.04 -1.33
N PRO A 73 6.42 23.63 -2.50
CA PRO A 73 5.81 23.23 -3.77
C PRO A 73 6.05 21.75 -4.11
N ALA A 74 7.21 21.20 -3.71
CA ALA A 74 7.50 19.78 -3.92
C ALA A 74 6.52 18.87 -3.17
N LEU A 75 5.94 19.33 -2.06
CA LEU A 75 4.94 18.57 -1.32
C LEU A 75 3.58 18.57 -2.04
N GLU A 76 3.24 19.65 -2.77
CA GLU A 76 2.03 19.69 -3.60
C GLU A 76 2.09 18.68 -4.74
N VAL A 77 3.27 18.49 -5.34
CA VAL A 77 3.49 17.43 -6.33
C VAL A 77 3.22 16.05 -5.72
N GLN A 78 3.73 15.77 -4.53
CA GLN A 78 3.52 14.48 -3.87
C GLN A 78 2.06 14.28 -3.43
N ARG A 79 1.38 15.36 -3.05
CA ARG A 79 -0.07 15.34 -2.80
C ARG A 79 -0.83 14.92 -4.08
N ASP A 80 -0.55 15.54 -5.21
CA ASP A 80 -1.20 15.22 -6.47
C ASP A 80 -0.96 13.75 -6.87
N ILE A 81 0.27 13.24 -6.69
CA ILE A 81 0.59 11.83 -6.92
C ILE A 81 -0.23 10.91 -5.99
N PHE A 82 -0.37 11.26 -4.71
CA PHE A 82 -1.13 10.46 -3.74
C PHE A 82 -2.64 10.46 -4.06
N ILE A 83 -3.17 11.60 -4.45
CA ILE A 83 -4.57 11.71 -4.89
C ILE A 83 -4.79 10.89 -6.16
N PHE A 84 -3.90 10.98 -7.15
CA PHE A 84 -3.93 10.14 -8.35
C PHE A 84 -3.91 8.65 -7.97
N GLN A 85 -2.96 8.24 -7.14
CA GLN A 85 -2.85 6.86 -6.67
C GLN A 85 -4.13 6.39 -5.95
N SER A 86 -4.80 7.29 -5.22
CA SER A 86 -6.05 6.99 -4.51
C SER A 86 -7.25 6.79 -5.46
N PHE A 87 -7.17 7.28 -6.71
CA PHE A 87 -8.18 7.00 -7.74
C PHE A 87 -7.86 5.75 -8.55
N ILE A 88 -6.58 5.42 -8.73
CA ILE A 88 -6.16 4.25 -9.51
C ILE A 88 -6.08 2.98 -8.64
N GLY A 89 -5.79 3.12 -7.36
CA GLY A 89 -5.69 2.00 -6.42
C GLY A 89 -4.48 1.09 -6.62
N CYS A 90 -3.50 1.48 -7.44
CA CYS A 90 -2.31 0.69 -7.72
C CYS A 90 -1.33 0.63 -6.53
N ARG A 91 -0.49 -0.42 -6.51
CA ARG A 91 0.62 -0.49 -5.55
C ARG A 91 1.71 0.49 -5.93
N ILE A 92 2.47 0.96 -4.94
CA ILE A 92 3.56 1.92 -5.17
C ILE A 92 4.58 1.42 -6.20
N GLY A 93 4.93 0.14 -6.17
CA GLY A 93 5.87 -0.44 -7.14
C GLY A 93 5.34 -0.49 -8.57
N ASP A 94 4.03 -0.50 -8.77
CA ASP A 94 3.38 -0.40 -10.07
C ASP A 94 3.27 1.08 -10.47
N LEU A 95 2.84 1.95 -9.55
CA LEU A 95 2.73 3.40 -9.76
C LEU A 95 4.04 4.01 -10.30
N MET A 96 5.16 3.74 -9.63
CA MET A 96 6.48 4.31 -9.99
C MET A 96 6.99 3.88 -11.37
N LYS A 97 6.40 2.85 -11.95
CA LYS A 97 6.73 2.35 -13.29
C LYS A 97 5.78 2.84 -14.38
N MET A 98 4.69 3.51 -14.00
CA MET A 98 3.73 4.01 -14.96
C MET A 98 4.34 5.08 -15.86
N THR A 99 4.04 4.95 -17.12
CA THR A 99 4.42 5.88 -18.19
C THR A 99 3.18 6.42 -18.88
N LYS A 100 3.35 7.40 -19.74
CA LYS A 100 2.22 7.94 -20.54
C LYS A 100 1.60 6.87 -21.45
N THR A 101 2.35 5.84 -21.83
CA THR A 101 1.85 4.72 -22.65
C THR A 101 0.84 3.84 -21.93
N ASN A 102 0.74 3.94 -20.59
CA ASN A 102 -0.29 3.25 -19.83
C ASN A 102 -1.67 3.91 -19.94
N ILE A 103 -1.77 5.08 -20.56
CA ILE A 103 -3.06 5.74 -20.82
C ILE A 103 -3.60 5.22 -22.14
N ILE A 104 -4.66 4.41 -22.07
CA ILE A 104 -5.30 3.80 -23.24
C ILE A 104 -6.80 4.10 -23.18
N ASN A 105 -7.32 4.78 -24.20
CA ASN A 105 -8.75 5.09 -24.33
C ASN A 105 -9.37 5.67 -23.04
N GLY A 106 -8.70 6.65 -22.44
CA GLY A 106 -9.18 7.35 -21.23
C GLY A 106 -9.14 6.54 -19.94
N ALA A 107 -8.40 5.44 -19.93
CA ALA A 107 -8.16 4.58 -18.75
C ALA A 107 -6.65 4.35 -18.53
N ILE A 108 -6.26 4.01 -17.33
CA ILE A 108 -4.93 3.45 -17.01
C ILE A 108 -5.01 1.93 -17.17
N GLU A 109 -4.12 1.37 -17.99
CA GLU A 109 -3.97 -0.07 -18.16
C GLU A 109 -2.56 -0.52 -17.74
N TYR A 110 -2.50 -1.56 -16.93
CA TYR A 110 -1.24 -2.14 -16.49
C TYR A 110 -1.42 -3.58 -15.99
N ILE A 111 -0.34 -4.36 -16.01
CA ILE A 111 -0.28 -5.69 -15.39
C ILE A 111 0.45 -5.55 -14.05
N PRO A 112 -0.21 -5.81 -12.90
CA PRO A 112 0.42 -5.71 -11.59
C PRO A 112 1.62 -6.66 -11.47
N ARG A 113 2.74 -6.15 -10.96
CA ARG A 113 3.98 -6.91 -10.81
C ARG A 113 3.79 -8.22 -10.03
N LYS A 114 2.94 -8.21 -8.99
CA LYS A 114 2.71 -9.38 -8.14
C LYS A 114 2.05 -10.56 -8.86
N THR A 115 1.28 -10.30 -9.92
CA THR A 115 0.54 -11.32 -10.68
C THR A 115 1.23 -11.68 -12.00
N LYS A 116 2.27 -10.92 -12.39
CA LYS A 116 2.93 -11.07 -13.69
C LYS A 116 3.56 -12.44 -13.92
N GLU A 117 4.12 -13.06 -12.87
CA GLU A 117 4.84 -14.33 -12.94
C GLU A 117 3.92 -15.58 -12.85
N GLY A 118 2.63 -15.40 -12.55
CA GLY A 118 1.66 -16.50 -12.42
C GLY A 118 0.58 -16.43 -13.50
N ARG A 119 -0.52 -15.80 -13.14
CA ARG A 119 -1.63 -15.53 -14.08
C ARG A 119 -1.72 -14.02 -14.29
N PRO A 120 -1.08 -13.48 -15.33
CA PRO A 120 -1.12 -12.05 -15.59
C PRO A 120 -2.56 -11.62 -15.93
N VAL A 121 -3.08 -10.65 -15.18
CA VAL A 121 -4.37 -10.04 -15.44
C VAL A 121 -4.15 -8.56 -15.68
N THR A 122 -4.63 -8.05 -16.80
CA THR A 122 -4.59 -6.61 -17.08
C THR A 122 -5.63 -5.91 -16.21
N VAL A 123 -5.17 -4.97 -15.42
CA VAL A 123 -6.03 -4.06 -14.66
C VAL A 123 -6.29 -2.83 -15.50
N ARG A 124 -7.56 -2.50 -15.68
CA ARG A 124 -8.01 -1.30 -16.38
C ARG A 124 -8.84 -0.43 -15.44
N VAL A 125 -8.39 0.80 -15.21
CA VAL A 125 -9.07 1.77 -14.34
C VAL A 125 -9.40 3.02 -15.14
N PRO A 126 -10.68 3.35 -15.33
CA PRO A 126 -11.08 4.60 -15.98
C PRO A 126 -10.53 5.82 -15.24
N LEU A 127 -10.02 6.79 -15.98
CA LEU A 127 -9.51 8.03 -15.40
C LEU A 127 -10.69 8.94 -15.01
N SER A 128 -10.79 9.22 -13.71
CA SER A 128 -11.71 10.25 -13.20
C SER A 128 -11.32 11.65 -13.70
N PRO A 129 -12.22 12.63 -13.71
CA PRO A 129 -11.89 14.02 -14.06
C PRO A 129 -10.68 14.54 -13.28
N THR A 130 -10.65 14.36 -11.96
CA THR A 130 -9.52 14.76 -11.11
C THR A 130 -8.21 14.07 -11.49
N ALA A 131 -8.24 12.77 -11.82
CA ALA A 131 -7.03 12.07 -12.27
C ALA A 131 -6.50 12.62 -13.60
N LYS A 132 -7.38 13.00 -14.54
CA LYS A 132 -7.02 13.66 -15.80
C LYS A 132 -6.41 15.04 -15.55
N GLU A 133 -7.01 15.83 -14.67
CA GLU A 133 -6.49 17.15 -14.27
C GLU A 133 -5.08 17.05 -13.67
N ILE A 134 -4.85 16.06 -12.80
CA ILE A 134 -3.53 15.82 -12.22
C ILE A 134 -2.50 15.48 -13.30
N ILE A 135 -2.82 14.59 -14.22
CA ILE A 135 -1.89 14.23 -15.31
C ILE A 135 -1.58 15.47 -16.17
N ALA A 136 -2.57 16.30 -16.46
CA ALA A 136 -2.41 17.50 -17.28
C ALA A 136 -1.51 18.57 -16.63
N LYS A 137 -1.37 18.58 -15.29
CA LYS A 137 -0.42 19.47 -14.59
C LYS A 137 1.05 19.12 -14.88
N TYR A 138 1.34 17.90 -15.31
CA TYR A 138 2.71 17.39 -15.48
C TYR A 138 2.96 16.88 -16.89
N PRO A 139 2.90 17.75 -17.91
CA PRO A 139 3.03 17.34 -19.32
C PRO A 139 4.45 16.84 -19.64
N ASP A 140 5.49 17.43 -19.01
CA ASP A 140 6.89 17.20 -19.33
C ASP A 140 7.64 16.53 -18.18
N VAL A 141 7.39 15.22 -17.99
CA VAL A 141 8.14 14.44 -16.99
C VAL A 141 9.26 13.67 -17.70
N PRO A 142 10.52 13.79 -17.24
CA PRO A 142 11.66 13.08 -17.84
C PRO A 142 11.46 11.56 -17.85
N GLY A 143 11.98 10.91 -18.92
CA GLY A 143 11.94 9.44 -19.04
C GLY A 143 10.55 8.88 -19.34
N ASN A 144 9.68 9.65 -19.98
CA ASN A 144 8.31 9.27 -20.34
C ASN A 144 7.46 8.79 -19.16
N LYS A 145 7.85 9.12 -17.92
CA LYS A 145 7.08 8.78 -16.73
C LYS A 145 5.75 9.50 -16.72
N LEU A 146 4.75 8.86 -16.10
CA LEU A 146 3.42 9.45 -16.02
C LEU A 146 3.38 10.68 -15.09
N LEU A 147 4.08 10.63 -13.96
CA LEU A 147 4.14 11.71 -12.96
C LEU A 147 5.58 11.83 -12.42
N PRO A 148 5.97 12.95 -11.80
CA PRO A 148 7.33 13.17 -11.28
C PRO A 148 7.57 12.40 -9.97
N PHE A 149 7.73 11.09 -10.08
CA PHE A 149 7.93 10.18 -8.96
C PHE A 149 9.27 10.40 -8.25
N ILE A 150 9.27 10.27 -6.93
CA ILE A 150 10.46 10.23 -6.06
C ILE A 150 10.61 8.82 -5.44
N SER A 151 11.68 8.58 -4.70
CA SER A 151 11.84 7.28 -4.02
C SER A 151 10.70 6.99 -3.05
N GLU A 152 10.33 5.71 -2.90
CA GLU A 152 9.25 5.27 -2.01
C GLU A 152 9.40 5.78 -0.58
N GLN A 153 10.64 5.78 -0.05
CA GLN A 153 10.91 6.28 1.30
C GLN A 153 10.59 7.77 1.44
N LYS A 154 11.03 8.60 0.48
CA LYS A 154 10.73 10.04 0.47
C LYS A 154 9.24 10.28 0.28
N TYR A 155 8.59 9.51 -0.59
CA TYR A 155 7.17 9.60 -0.83
C TYR A 155 6.35 9.26 0.42
N ASN A 156 6.67 8.19 1.15
CA ASN A 156 5.99 7.86 2.39
C ASN A 156 6.17 8.94 3.48
N LYS A 157 7.35 9.59 3.55
CA LYS A 157 7.56 10.75 4.43
C LYS A 157 6.70 11.95 4.02
N ALA A 158 6.61 12.22 2.71
CA ALA A 158 5.78 13.30 2.18
C ALA A 158 4.29 13.05 2.47
N ILE A 159 3.79 11.82 2.33
CA ILE A 159 2.41 11.45 2.64
C ILE A 159 2.06 11.80 4.09
N LYS A 160 2.87 11.42 5.05
CA LYS A 160 2.66 11.76 6.47
C LYS A 160 2.60 13.28 6.66
N LYS A 161 3.58 13.99 6.10
CA LYS A 161 3.70 15.45 6.26
C LYS A 161 2.53 16.22 5.65
N MET A 162 2.10 15.85 4.43
CA MET A 162 0.99 16.56 3.76
C MET A 162 -0.35 16.31 4.44
N ILE A 163 -0.63 15.09 4.96
CA ILE A 163 -1.86 14.78 5.69
C ILE A 163 -1.89 15.57 7.01
N GLN A 164 -0.76 15.62 7.73
CA GLN A 164 -0.58 16.43 8.94
C GLN A 164 -0.84 17.91 8.69
N LEU A 165 -0.19 18.48 7.65
CA LEU A 165 -0.33 19.91 7.31
C LEU A 165 -1.72 20.25 6.76
N ALA A 166 -2.45 19.29 6.21
CA ALA A 166 -3.83 19.48 5.79
C ALA A 166 -4.83 19.43 6.97
N GLY A 167 -4.36 19.27 8.21
CA GLY A 167 -5.21 19.22 9.41
C GLY A 167 -6.05 17.94 9.53
N ILE A 168 -5.62 16.85 8.88
CA ILE A 168 -6.32 15.57 8.96
C ILE A 168 -5.68 14.75 10.07
N ASP A 169 -6.25 14.85 11.27
CA ASP A 169 -5.69 14.31 12.51
C ASP A 169 -6.60 13.27 13.18
N ARG A 170 -7.63 12.80 12.48
CA ARG A 170 -8.54 11.77 12.97
C ARG A 170 -7.78 10.60 13.59
N VAL A 171 -8.16 10.24 14.81
CA VAL A 171 -7.55 9.11 15.54
C VAL A 171 -8.01 7.78 14.94
N VAL A 172 -7.05 6.89 14.71
CA VAL A 172 -7.27 5.52 14.26
C VAL A 172 -6.67 4.55 15.27
N THR A 173 -7.32 3.41 15.46
CA THR A 173 -6.82 2.34 16.30
C THR A 173 -5.99 1.36 15.46
N THR A 174 -4.79 1.07 15.90
CA THR A 174 -3.89 0.08 15.29
C THR A 174 -3.56 -1.00 16.31
N ILE A 175 -2.96 -2.08 15.87
CA ILE A 175 -2.48 -3.14 16.75
C ILE A 175 -0.97 -3.12 16.71
N ASN A 176 -0.35 -3.00 17.89
CA ASN A 176 1.10 -3.14 18.02
C ASN A 176 1.54 -4.50 17.50
N THR A 177 2.51 -4.53 16.63
CA THR A 177 2.97 -5.77 15.98
C THR A 177 3.74 -6.71 16.90
N ILE A 178 4.21 -6.21 18.06
CA ILE A 178 5.01 -6.93 19.03
C ILE A 178 4.14 -7.35 20.21
N THR A 179 3.51 -6.38 20.92
CA THR A 179 2.70 -6.63 22.13
C THR A 179 1.33 -7.20 21.80
N ARG A 180 0.75 -6.82 20.64
CA ARG A 180 -0.64 -7.06 20.20
C ARG A 180 -1.68 -6.21 20.92
N GLU A 181 -1.25 -5.21 21.65
CA GLU A 181 -2.13 -4.25 22.28
C GLU A 181 -2.64 -3.22 21.27
N GLU A 182 -3.77 -2.63 21.57
CA GLU A 182 -4.33 -1.53 20.79
C GLU A 182 -3.54 -0.25 21.03
N GLU A 183 -3.20 0.44 19.96
CA GLU A 183 -2.56 1.75 19.98
C GLU A 183 -3.42 2.76 19.21
N LYS A 184 -3.51 3.97 19.71
CA LYS A 184 -4.22 5.07 19.07
C LYS A 184 -3.23 6.06 18.48
N HIS A 185 -3.38 6.34 17.19
CA HIS A 185 -2.52 7.26 16.45
C HIS A 185 -3.35 8.23 15.62
N PRO A 186 -2.93 9.47 15.43
CA PRO A 186 -3.50 10.30 14.38
C PRO A 186 -3.22 9.65 13.02
N ILE A 187 -4.19 9.69 12.11
CA ILE A 187 -4.12 8.97 10.82
C ILE A 187 -2.89 9.33 10.00
N TRP A 188 -2.38 10.57 10.10
CA TRP A 188 -1.18 10.98 9.39
C TRP A 188 0.09 10.24 9.86
N GLU A 189 0.16 9.84 11.12
CA GLU A 189 1.33 9.13 11.66
C GLU A 189 1.51 7.73 11.06
N VAL A 190 0.40 7.04 10.80
CA VAL A 190 0.38 5.70 10.24
C VAL A 190 0.18 5.65 8.73
N ALA A 191 0.07 6.84 8.09
CA ALA A 191 -0.15 6.97 6.66
C ALA A 191 1.04 6.47 5.84
N SER A 192 0.76 5.87 4.70
CA SER A 192 1.73 5.38 3.72
C SER A 192 1.12 5.29 2.33
N SER A 193 1.93 5.03 1.33
CA SER A 193 1.49 4.80 -0.05
C SER A 193 0.44 3.69 -0.19
N HIS A 194 0.44 2.70 0.71
CA HIS A 194 -0.57 1.65 0.71
C HIS A 194 -1.97 2.16 1.12
N MET A 195 -2.03 3.26 1.88
CA MET A 195 -3.29 3.92 2.21
C MET A 195 -4.03 4.43 0.97
N ALA A 196 -3.32 4.90 -0.06
CA ALA A 196 -3.95 5.34 -1.31
C ALA A 196 -4.80 4.22 -1.95
N ARG A 197 -4.31 2.99 -1.95
CA ARG A 197 -5.07 1.83 -2.43
C ARG A 197 -6.27 1.52 -1.52
N ARG A 198 -6.08 1.63 -0.21
CA ARG A 198 -7.18 1.47 0.76
C ARG A 198 -8.24 2.57 0.61
N ASN A 199 -7.85 3.79 0.22
CA ASN A 199 -8.79 4.88 -0.08
C ASN A 199 -9.74 4.50 -1.21
N LEU A 200 -9.24 3.94 -2.33
CA LEU A 200 -10.09 3.47 -3.40
C LEU A 200 -11.05 2.38 -2.90
N ILE A 201 -10.49 1.31 -2.34
CA ILE A 201 -11.27 0.13 -1.93
C ILE A 201 -12.31 0.49 -0.86
N GLY A 202 -11.93 1.23 0.19
CA GLY A 202 -12.81 1.58 1.30
C GLY A 202 -13.93 2.53 0.89
N ASN A 203 -13.64 3.51 0.03
CA ASN A 203 -14.66 4.43 -0.45
C ASN A 203 -15.60 3.78 -1.47
N LEU A 204 -15.09 2.89 -2.36
CA LEU A 204 -15.94 2.11 -3.26
C LEU A 204 -16.82 1.12 -2.49
N TYR A 205 -16.29 0.45 -1.47
CA TYR A 205 -17.08 -0.49 -0.68
C TYR A 205 -18.28 0.17 0.02
N ARG A 206 -18.13 1.42 0.45
CA ARG A 206 -19.24 2.19 1.01
C ARG A 206 -20.37 2.48 0.01
N GLU A 207 -20.02 2.56 -1.29
CA GLU A 207 -21.01 2.88 -2.34
C GLU A 207 -21.63 1.62 -2.96
N VAL A 208 -20.79 0.65 -3.26
CA VAL A 208 -21.18 -0.51 -4.09
C VAL A 208 -21.57 -1.70 -3.23
N GLN A 209 -20.98 -1.85 -2.04
CA GLN A 209 -21.18 -2.96 -1.08
C GLN A 209 -21.02 -4.38 -1.70
N ASP A 210 -20.37 -4.47 -2.86
CA ASP A 210 -20.07 -5.74 -3.55
C ASP A 210 -18.56 -6.01 -3.57
N PRO A 211 -18.04 -6.92 -2.72
CA PRO A 211 -16.63 -7.27 -2.67
C PRO A 211 -16.09 -7.85 -3.98
N ASN A 212 -16.93 -8.58 -4.74
CA ASN A 212 -16.51 -9.24 -5.97
C ASN A 212 -16.27 -8.21 -7.09
N LEU A 213 -17.11 -7.18 -7.15
CA LEU A 213 -16.93 -6.10 -8.11
C LEU A 213 -15.67 -5.29 -7.79
N ILE A 214 -15.43 -5.01 -6.51
CA ILE A 214 -14.25 -4.27 -6.05
C ILE A 214 -12.96 -5.07 -6.28
N ALA A 215 -13.00 -6.39 -6.12
CA ALA A 215 -11.86 -7.26 -6.37
C ALA A 215 -11.36 -7.23 -7.83
N LYS A 216 -12.25 -6.92 -8.80
CA LYS A 216 -11.87 -6.78 -10.21
C LYS A 216 -11.02 -5.53 -10.50
N ILE A 217 -11.11 -4.52 -9.64
CA ILE A 217 -10.42 -3.22 -9.79
C ILE A 217 -9.20 -3.13 -8.88
N SER A 218 -9.03 -4.08 -7.97
CA SER A 218 -8.01 -4.00 -6.90
C SER A 218 -6.90 -5.04 -7.01
#